data_d4d83a8183ddc8d724485881302a1392
#
_entry.id   d4d83a8183ddc8d724485881302a1392
#
_cell.length_a   1.000
_cell.length_b   1.000
_cell.length_c   1.000
_cell.angle_alpha   90.00
_cell.angle_beta   90.00
_cell.angle_gamma   90.00
#
_symmetry.space_group_name_H-M   'P 1'
#
loop_
_entity.id
_entity.type
_entity.pdbx_description
1 polymer ?
#
loop_
_entity_poly.entity_id
_entity_poly.type
_entity_poly.pdbx_seq_one_letter_code
_entity_poly.pdbx_strand_id
1 'polypeptide(L)'
;KDYRSFFCIVNQHAITVPQNKKELQHNTRSLAALYIAAGLDPEKATIFIQSEVPAHAQLGWMLQCIAYIGELERMTQYKDKARKQNQRDGISVGLLTYPSLMAADILIYSADVVPVGEDQGQHLELTRDLAERFNSKYNDILTVPEVKHPEVGGRIMSLNDPTKKMSKSDDNQKGFISLLDDPKAAAKKIRSAVTD
;
A
#
# COMPACT_ATOMS: atom_id res chain seq x y z
N LYS A 1 20.47 -2.92 -9.02
CA LYS A 1 21.45 -4.02 -8.99
C LYS A 1 21.95 -4.32 -7.58
N ASP A 2 21.76 -3.41 -6.63
CA ASP A 2 22.37 -3.48 -5.29
C ASP A 2 21.39 -4.04 -4.22
N TYR A 3 20.13 -4.30 -4.58
CA TYR A 3 19.11 -4.79 -3.66
C TYR A 3 18.42 -6.03 -4.21
N ARG A 4 18.09 -6.96 -3.32
CA ARG A 4 17.10 -8.01 -3.58
C ARG A 4 15.71 -7.41 -3.38
N SER A 5 14.94 -7.28 -4.45
CA SER A 5 13.67 -6.56 -4.44
C SER A 5 12.48 -7.52 -4.36
N PHE A 6 11.51 -7.17 -3.51
CA PHE A 6 10.26 -7.90 -3.31
C PHE A 6 9.07 -7.01 -3.70
N PHE A 7 8.19 -7.52 -4.55
CA PHE A 7 6.98 -6.83 -5.01
C PHE A 7 5.77 -7.68 -4.65
N CYS A 8 5.04 -7.24 -3.64
CA CYS A 8 3.87 -7.92 -3.12
C CYS A 8 2.59 -7.36 -3.74
N ILE A 9 1.75 -8.23 -4.31
CA ILE A 9 0.41 -7.88 -4.75
C ILE A 9 -0.53 -8.07 -3.57
N VAL A 10 -0.93 -6.96 -2.95
CA VAL A 10 -1.55 -6.89 -1.62
C VAL A 10 -3.07 -7.13 -1.65
N ASN A 11 -3.50 -8.28 -2.15
CA ASN A 11 -4.90 -8.62 -2.29
C ASN A 11 -5.64 -8.83 -0.95
N GLN A 12 -4.95 -9.12 0.16
CA GLN A 12 -5.56 -9.14 1.50
C GLN A 12 -5.85 -7.72 2.01
N HIS A 13 -5.03 -6.73 1.69
CA HIS A 13 -5.35 -5.34 2.00
C HIS A 13 -6.58 -4.84 1.22
N ALA A 14 -6.78 -5.33 0.01
CA ALA A 14 -7.93 -4.95 -0.80
C ALA A 14 -9.28 -5.28 -0.13
N ILE A 15 -9.36 -6.38 0.64
CA ILE A 15 -10.61 -6.82 1.29
C ILE A 15 -10.95 -6.05 2.58
N THR A 16 -10.15 -5.06 2.99
CA THR A 16 -10.50 -4.14 4.08
C THR A 16 -11.73 -3.29 3.75
N VAL A 17 -12.08 -3.21 2.48
CA VAL A 17 -13.32 -2.64 1.95
C VAL A 17 -14.06 -3.69 1.12
N PRO A 18 -15.41 -3.59 0.96
CA PRO A 18 -16.17 -4.55 0.16
C PRO A 18 -15.60 -4.72 -1.24
N GLN A 19 -15.44 -5.96 -1.69
CA GLN A 19 -14.90 -6.32 -3.00
C GLN A 19 -15.83 -7.27 -3.75
N ASN A 20 -15.92 -7.09 -5.08
CA ASN A 20 -16.50 -8.11 -5.94
C ASN A 20 -15.45 -9.21 -6.19
N LYS A 21 -15.85 -10.48 -6.03
CA LYS A 21 -14.93 -11.63 -6.19
C LYS A 21 -14.23 -11.66 -7.55
N LYS A 22 -15.00 -11.46 -8.64
CA LYS A 22 -14.46 -11.51 -10.01
C LYS A 22 -13.51 -10.35 -10.28
N GLU A 23 -13.87 -9.17 -9.80
CA GLU A 23 -13.04 -7.96 -9.93
C GLU A 23 -11.75 -8.08 -9.13
N LEU A 24 -11.81 -8.57 -7.90
CA LEU A 24 -10.61 -8.78 -7.09
C LEU A 24 -9.63 -9.75 -7.75
N GLN A 25 -10.12 -10.88 -8.29
CA GLN A 25 -9.28 -11.83 -9.02
C GLN A 25 -8.70 -11.22 -10.29
N HIS A 26 -9.52 -10.50 -11.06
CA HIS A 26 -9.07 -9.81 -12.26
C HIS A 26 -8.01 -8.77 -11.95
N ASN A 27 -8.26 -7.90 -10.98
CA ASN A 27 -7.34 -6.83 -10.59
C ASN A 27 -6.01 -7.36 -10.06
N THR A 28 -6.03 -8.46 -9.28
CA THR A 28 -4.83 -9.13 -8.80
C THR A 28 -3.94 -9.60 -9.95
N ARG A 29 -4.53 -10.27 -10.94
CA ARG A 29 -3.81 -10.75 -12.14
C ARG A 29 -3.35 -9.61 -13.05
N SER A 30 -4.20 -8.60 -13.24
CA SER A 30 -3.87 -7.43 -14.05
C SER A 30 -2.69 -6.64 -13.46
N LEU A 31 -2.63 -6.53 -12.13
CA LEU A 31 -1.50 -5.87 -11.49
C LEU A 31 -0.19 -6.63 -11.66
N ALA A 32 -0.22 -7.97 -11.59
CA ALA A 32 0.95 -8.80 -11.89
C ALA A 32 1.43 -8.59 -13.34
N ALA A 33 0.50 -8.61 -14.29
CA ALA A 33 0.81 -8.36 -15.71
C ALA A 33 1.38 -6.95 -15.93
N LEU A 34 0.84 -5.94 -15.25
CA LEU A 34 1.35 -4.56 -15.30
C LEU A 34 2.78 -4.44 -14.76
N TYR A 35 3.11 -5.12 -13.67
CA TYR A 35 4.48 -5.11 -13.14
C TYR A 35 5.47 -5.65 -14.17
N ILE A 36 5.16 -6.78 -14.80
CA ILE A 36 5.99 -7.38 -15.85
C ILE A 36 6.07 -6.46 -17.06
N ALA A 37 4.93 -5.91 -17.52
CA ALA A 37 4.88 -4.98 -18.65
C ALA A 37 5.65 -3.67 -18.39
N ALA A 38 5.71 -3.22 -17.14
CA ALA A 38 6.51 -2.07 -16.71
C ALA A 38 8.02 -2.37 -16.61
N GLY A 39 8.45 -3.61 -16.88
CA GLY A 39 9.85 -3.99 -16.92
C GLY A 39 10.38 -4.64 -15.63
N LEU A 40 9.51 -5.02 -14.70
CA LEU A 40 9.93 -5.86 -13.59
C LEU A 40 10.23 -7.27 -14.11
N ASP A 41 11.51 -7.64 -14.01
CA ASP A 41 12.03 -8.93 -14.46
C ASP A 41 11.90 -9.96 -13.32
N PRO A 42 11.08 -11.01 -13.46
CA PRO A 42 10.91 -12.03 -12.42
C PRO A 42 12.19 -12.82 -12.10
N GLU A 43 13.20 -12.80 -12.96
CA GLU A 43 14.50 -13.42 -12.69
C GLU A 43 15.37 -12.55 -11.76
N LYS A 44 15.08 -11.25 -11.67
CA LYS A 44 15.84 -10.27 -10.86
C LYS A 44 15.10 -9.76 -9.63
N ALA A 45 13.76 -9.89 -9.63
CA ALA A 45 12.91 -9.42 -8.55
C ALA A 45 11.89 -10.49 -8.16
N THR A 46 11.58 -10.60 -6.88
CA THR A 46 10.54 -11.51 -6.40
C THR A 46 9.18 -10.82 -6.51
N ILE A 47 8.30 -11.34 -7.37
CA ILE A 47 6.92 -10.85 -7.51
C ILE A 47 5.99 -11.95 -7.02
N PHE A 48 5.08 -11.62 -6.10
CA PHE A 48 4.19 -12.61 -5.50
C PHE A 48 2.86 -12.01 -5.06
N ILE A 49 1.87 -12.89 -4.84
CA ILE A 49 0.54 -12.52 -4.34
C ILE A 49 0.52 -12.79 -2.84
N GLN A 50 0.13 -11.78 -2.07
CA GLN A 50 0.14 -11.79 -0.60
C GLN A 50 -0.62 -13.01 -0.02
N SER A 51 -1.81 -13.32 -0.53
CA SER A 51 -2.62 -14.44 -0.04
C SER A 51 -2.02 -15.83 -0.31
N GLU A 52 -1.07 -15.94 -1.25
CA GLU A 52 -0.38 -17.20 -1.54
C GLU A 52 0.75 -17.51 -0.55
N VAL A 53 1.04 -16.56 0.34
CA VAL A 53 2.03 -16.71 1.43
C VAL A 53 1.32 -16.56 2.78
N PRO A 54 0.79 -17.63 3.38
CA PRO A 54 -0.01 -17.55 4.61
C PRO A 54 0.70 -16.90 5.80
N ALA A 55 2.02 -16.92 5.81
CA ALA A 55 2.85 -16.36 6.86
C ALA A 55 2.64 -14.85 7.07
N HIS A 56 2.19 -14.10 6.06
CA HIS A 56 1.79 -12.70 6.20
C HIS A 56 0.68 -12.53 7.23
N ALA A 57 -0.40 -13.31 7.11
CA ALA A 57 -1.51 -13.26 8.04
C ALA A 57 -1.12 -13.80 9.43
N GLN A 58 -0.25 -14.82 9.50
CA GLN A 58 0.24 -15.38 10.76
C GLN A 58 1.08 -14.35 11.54
N LEU A 59 2.07 -13.72 10.91
CA LEU A 59 2.85 -12.67 11.55
C LEU A 59 1.97 -11.44 11.85
N GLY A 60 1.07 -11.09 10.93
CA GLY A 60 0.11 -10.01 11.13
C GLY A 60 -0.72 -10.18 12.40
N TRP A 61 -1.20 -11.40 12.68
CA TRP A 61 -1.87 -11.70 13.92
C TRP A 61 -0.97 -11.52 15.16
N MET A 62 0.26 -12.01 15.11
CA MET A 62 1.20 -11.84 16.22
C MET A 62 1.48 -10.36 16.51
N LEU A 63 1.66 -9.56 15.46
CA LEU A 63 1.86 -8.12 15.60
C LEU A 63 0.62 -7.39 16.12
N GLN A 64 -0.59 -7.81 15.72
CA GLN A 64 -1.84 -7.28 16.29
C GLN A 64 -1.94 -7.53 17.80
N CYS A 65 -1.45 -8.67 18.29
CA CYS A 65 -1.45 -8.99 19.74
C CYS A 65 -0.54 -8.08 20.57
N ILE A 66 0.38 -7.34 19.94
CA ILE A 66 1.28 -6.39 20.61
C ILE A 66 1.06 -4.94 20.17
N ALA A 67 0.23 -4.70 19.16
CA ALA A 67 -0.20 -3.36 18.77
C ALA A 67 -1.24 -2.81 19.78
N TYR A 68 -1.29 -1.51 19.94
CA TYR A 68 -2.28 -0.87 20.80
C TYR A 68 -3.37 -0.20 19.96
N ILE A 69 -4.63 -0.33 20.40
CA ILE A 69 -5.80 0.27 19.73
C ILE A 69 -5.57 1.77 19.49
N GLY A 70 -5.10 2.51 20.50
CA GLY A 70 -4.86 3.94 20.36
C GLY A 70 -3.79 4.33 19.33
N GLU A 71 -2.84 3.45 19.02
CA GLU A 71 -1.87 3.65 17.91
C GLU A 71 -2.56 3.52 16.57
N LEU A 72 -3.36 2.47 16.40
CA LEU A 72 -4.11 2.20 15.17
C LEU A 72 -5.19 3.26 14.90
N GLU A 73 -5.91 3.71 15.92
CA GLU A 73 -6.92 4.76 15.81
C GLU A 73 -6.32 6.14 15.46
N ARG A 74 -5.05 6.40 15.79
CA ARG A 74 -4.37 7.64 15.42
C ARG A 74 -3.93 7.68 13.96
N MET A 75 -3.93 6.55 13.24
CA MET A 75 -3.55 6.49 11.83
C MET A 75 -4.42 7.42 10.98
N THR A 76 -3.80 8.32 10.25
CA THR A 76 -4.49 9.31 9.41
C THR A 76 -5.37 8.64 8.37
N GLN A 77 -4.84 7.63 7.70
CA GLN A 77 -5.60 6.89 6.68
C GLN A 77 -6.80 6.13 7.25
N TYR A 78 -6.72 5.62 8.48
CA TYR A 78 -7.89 5.04 9.16
C TYR A 78 -8.98 6.08 9.35
N LYS A 79 -8.63 7.25 9.90
CA LYS A 79 -9.58 8.36 10.13
C LYS A 79 -10.26 8.81 8.84
N ASP A 80 -9.50 8.95 7.76
CA ASP A 80 -10.02 9.41 6.47
C ASP A 80 -10.94 8.38 5.82
N LYS A 81 -10.58 7.10 5.85
CA LYS A 81 -11.39 6.02 5.29
C LYS A 81 -12.64 5.76 6.14
N ALA A 82 -12.52 5.81 7.47
CA ALA A 82 -13.65 5.64 8.38
C ALA A 82 -14.70 6.74 8.20
N ARG A 83 -14.29 7.98 7.90
CA ARG A 83 -15.21 9.09 7.59
C ARG A 83 -15.95 8.91 6.26
N LYS A 84 -15.31 8.26 5.28
CA LYS A 84 -15.88 8.02 3.94
C LYS A 84 -16.79 6.79 3.90
N GLN A 85 -16.57 5.83 4.79
CA GLN A 85 -17.41 4.64 4.88
C GLN A 85 -18.81 5.01 5.41
N ASN A 86 -19.85 4.56 4.69
CA ASN A 86 -21.23 4.86 5.05
C ASN A 86 -21.52 4.30 6.45
N GLN A 87 -22.05 5.15 7.36
CA GLN A 87 -22.37 4.77 8.75
C GLN A 87 -23.34 3.58 8.87
N ARG A 88 -24.05 3.22 7.79
CA ARG A 88 -25.02 2.11 7.76
C ARG A 88 -24.36 0.73 7.77
N ASP A 89 -23.18 0.58 7.18
CA ASP A 89 -22.53 -0.73 7.03
C ASP A 89 -21.46 -1.00 8.11
N GLY A 90 -21.23 -0.02 8.98
CA GLY A 90 -20.18 -0.09 10.01
C GLY A 90 -18.77 0.02 9.44
N ILE A 91 -17.78 0.13 10.32
CA ILE A 91 -16.34 0.17 9.98
C ILE A 91 -15.77 -1.21 10.26
N SER A 92 -15.15 -1.83 9.27
CA SER A 92 -14.56 -3.16 9.45
C SER A 92 -13.33 -3.10 10.38
N VAL A 93 -13.17 -4.13 11.21
CA VAL A 93 -11.96 -4.27 12.06
C VAL A 93 -10.71 -4.35 11.19
N GLY A 94 -10.79 -4.96 10.00
CA GLY A 94 -9.69 -5.00 9.05
C GLY A 94 -9.19 -3.62 8.63
N LEU A 95 -10.08 -2.62 8.55
CA LEU A 95 -9.68 -1.24 8.26
C LEU A 95 -8.89 -0.60 9.41
N LEU A 96 -9.17 -0.98 10.65
CA LEU A 96 -8.40 -0.54 11.82
C LEU A 96 -7.04 -1.26 11.89
N THR A 97 -7.02 -2.57 11.61
CA THR A 97 -5.86 -3.44 11.92
C THR A 97 -4.93 -3.70 10.73
N TYR A 98 -5.29 -3.27 9.50
CA TYR A 98 -4.43 -3.48 8.33
C TYR A 98 -3.00 -2.93 8.46
N PRO A 99 -2.71 -1.87 9.25
CA PRO A 99 -1.33 -1.43 9.43
C PRO A 99 -0.43 -2.49 10.06
N SER A 100 -0.98 -3.36 10.92
CA SER A 100 -0.23 -4.51 11.47
C SER A 100 0.03 -5.59 10.43
N LEU A 101 -0.89 -5.79 9.47
CA LEU A 101 -0.66 -6.68 8.33
C LEU A 101 0.40 -6.10 7.39
N MET A 102 0.38 -4.79 7.14
CA MET A 102 1.43 -4.12 6.36
C MET A 102 2.80 -4.25 7.04
N ALA A 103 2.86 -4.12 8.37
CA ALA A 103 4.08 -4.38 9.11
C ALA A 103 4.58 -5.82 8.90
N ALA A 104 3.68 -6.81 8.93
CA ALA A 104 4.03 -8.20 8.65
C ALA A 104 4.54 -8.40 7.21
N ASP A 105 3.95 -7.73 6.22
CA ASP A 105 4.38 -7.78 4.82
C ASP A 105 5.84 -7.36 4.65
N ILE A 106 6.33 -6.48 5.50
CA ILE A 106 7.69 -5.95 5.49
C ILE A 106 8.62 -6.82 6.33
N LEU A 107 8.23 -7.09 7.56
CA LEU A 107 9.09 -7.71 8.57
C LEU A 107 9.36 -9.20 8.30
N ILE A 108 8.43 -9.91 7.64
CA ILE A 108 8.59 -11.34 7.34
C ILE A 108 9.75 -11.62 6.37
N TYR A 109 10.15 -10.64 5.58
CA TYR A 109 11.26 -10.75 4.62
C TYR A 109 12.57 -10.15 5.15
N SER A 110 12.60 -9.72 6.41
CA SER A 110 13.76 -9.01 6.98
C SER A 110 14.21 -7.86 6.08
N ALA A 111 13.25 -7.07 5.59
CA ALA A 111 13.52 -5.97 4.68
C ALA A 111 14.38 -4.91 5.37
N ASP A 112 15.56 -4.60 4.79
CA ASP A 112 16.43 -3.55 5.31
C ASP A 112 15.91 -2.16 4.97
N VAL A 113 15.33 -2.00 3.76
CA VAL A 113 14.88 -0.71 3.23
C VAL A 113 13.51 -0.83 2.60
N VAL A 114 12.62 0.12 2.90
CA VAL A 114 11.28 0.19 2.31
C VAL A 114 11.08 1.56 1.63
N PRO A 115 11.06 1.62 0.28
CA PRO A 115 10.78 2.85 -0.44
C PRO A 115 9.27 3.13 -0.39
N VAL A 116 8.89 4.29 0.12
CA VAL A 116 7.48 4.71 0.25
C VAL A 116 7.29 6.19 -0.02
N GLY A 117 6.09 6.55 -0.51
CA GLY A 117 5.66 7.94 -0.55
C GLY A 117 5.41 8.50 0.85
N GLU A 118 5.35 9.82 0.97
CA GLU A 118 5.14 10.54 2.25
C GLU A 118 3.89 10.09 3.00
N ASP A 119 2.84 9.70 2.26
CA ASP A 119 1.57 9.24 2.83
C ASP A 119 1.66 7.88 3.55
N GLN A 120 2.76 7.15 3.38
CA GLN A 120 3.02 5.88 4.04
C GLN A 120 4.01 5.99 5.22
N GLY A 121 4.54 7.17 5.48
CA GLY A 121 5.52 7.38 6.56
C GLY A 121 5.02 6.89 7.91
N GLN A 122 3.77 7.23 8.28
CA GLN A 122 3.17 6.83 9.55
C GLN A 122 3.01 5.30 9.69
N HIS A 123 2.76 4.57 8.58
CA HIS A 123 2.70 3.11 8.59
C HIS A 123 4.07 2.49 8.83
N LEU A 124 5.12 3.11 8.28
CA LEU A 124 6.49 2.65 8.48
C LEU A 124 6.98 2.94 9.91
N GLU A 125 6.61 4.05 10.50
CA GLU A 125 6.86 4.34 11.92
C GLU A 125 6.23 3.25 12.80
N LEU A 126 4.94 2.95 12.60
CA LEU A 126 4.28 1.85 13.32
C LEU A 126 4.97 0.49 13.08
N THR A 127 5.43 0.21 11.86
CA THR A 127 6.16 -1.03 11.53
C THR A 127 7.43 -1.14 12.37
N ARG A 128 8.19 -0.06 12.48
CA ARG A 128 9.41 0.01 13.30
C ARG A 128 9.11 -0.17 14.78
N ASP A 129 8.10 0.55 15.30
CA ASP A 129 7.67 0.43 16.69
C ASP A 129 7.25 -1.00 17.04
N LEU A 130 6.53 -1.68 16.15
CA LEU A 130 6.12 -3.07 16.33
C LEU A 130 7.32 -4.04 16.30
N ALA A 131 8.28 -3.82 15.41
CA ALA A 131 9.49 -4.62 15.33
C ALA A 131 10.35 -4.45 16.61
N GLU A 132 10.57 -3.23 17.05
CA GLU A 132 11.34 -2.92 18.27
C GLU A 132 10.63 -3.49 19.52
N ARG A 133 9.32 -3.35 19.61
CA ARG A 133 8.50 -3.89 20.71
C ARG A 133 8.53 -5.42 20.72
N PHE A 134 8.48 -6.06 19.57
CA PHE A 134 8.60 -7.50 19.44
C PHE A 134 9.99 -7.96 19.90
N ASN A 135 11.04 -7.34 19.39
CA ASN A 135 12.42 -7.66 19.73
C ASN A 135 12.70 -7.49 21.23
N SER A 136 12.18 -6.43 21.83
CA SER A 136 12.30 -6.20 23.27
C SER A 136 11.64 -7.31 24.13
N LYS A 137 10.59 -7.97 23.61
CA LYS A 137 9.87 -9.02 24.33
C LYS A 137 10.42 -10.42 24.08
N TYR A 138 10.92 -10.67 22.86
CA TYR A 138 11.19 -12.03 22.36
C TYR A 138 12.59 -12.23 21.78
N ASN A 139 13.52 -11.31 22.02
CA ASN A 139 14.86 -11.18 21.44
C ASN A 139 14.87 -10.55 20.03
N ASP A 140 16.08 -10.20 19.56
CA ASP A 140 16.32 -9.56 18.27
C ASP A 140 16.09 -10.52 17.09
N ILE A 141 14.82 -10.63 16.68
CA ILE A 141 14.38 -11.54 15.62
C ILE A 141 14.00 -10.76 14.37
N LEU A 142 13.34 -9.60 14.53
CA LEU A 142 12.83 -8.81 13.42
C LEU A 142 13.82 -7.70 13.05
N THR A 143 14.15 -7.58 11.77
CA THR A 143 14.92 -6.45 11.25
C THR A 143 14.07 -5.19 11.30
N VAL A 144 14.58 -4.12 11.92
CA VAL A 144 13.92 -2.81 11.92
C VAL A 144 14.24 -2.09 10.62
N PRO A 145 13.26 -1.87 9.72
CA PRO A 145 13.55 -1.36 8.39
C PRO A 145 13.89 0.13 8.37
N GLU A 146 14.69 0.54 7.40
CA GLU A 146 14.89 1.95 7.06
C GLU A 146 13.81 2.41 6.07
N VAL A 147 13.31 3.63 6.28
CA VAL A 147 12.37 4.29 5.37
C VAL A 147 13.15 5.07 4.32
N LYS A 148 12.87 4.83 3.05
CA LYS A 148 13.47 5.61 1.97
C LYS A 148 12.39 6.36 1.20
N HIS A 149 12.45 7.67 1.21
CA HIS A 149 11.58 8.51 0.38
C HIS A 149 12.23 8.75 -0.98
N PRO A 150 11.47 8.70 -2.09
CA PRO A 150 11.98 9.05 -3.40
C PRO A 150 12.35 10.54 -3.44
N GLU A 151 13.51 10.86 -4.00
CA GLU A 151 13.99 12.24 -4.12
C GLU A 151 13.12 13.08 -5.08
N VAL A 152 12.49 12.43 -6.06
CA VAL A 152 11.63 13.05 -7.08
C VAL A 152 10.33 12.26 -7.21
N GLY A 153 9.22 12.96 -7.37
CA GLY A 153 7.90 12.34 -7.63
C GLY A 153 7.19 11.78 -6.39
N GLY A 154 7.63 12.11 -5.20
CA GLY A 154 7.00 11.67 -3.94
C GLY A 154 5.52 12.09 -3.81
N ARG A 155 5.11 13.15 -4.51
CA ARG A 155 3.72 13.62 -4.59
C ARG A 155 3.39 14.12 -5.98
N ILE A 156 2.53 13.40 -6.70
CA ILE A 156 2.02 13.81 -8.02
C ILE A 156 0.65 14.41 -7.82
N MET A 157 0.41 15.58 -8.44
CA MET A 157 -0.83 16.32 -8.30
C MET A 157 -1.84 15.95 -9.38
N SER A 158 -3.14 16.12 -9.06
CA SER A 158 -4.23 15.87 -10.02
C SER A 158 -4.13 16.78 -11.22
N LEU A 159 -4.42 16.25 -12.41
CA LEU A 159 -4.42 17.02 -13.65
C LEU A 159 -5.52 18.10 -13.69
N ASN A 160 -6.59 17.92 -12.91
CA ASN A 160 -7.71 18.88 -12.87
C ASN A 160 -7.62 19.89 -11.73
N ASP A 161 -6.85 19.56 -10.69
CA ASP A 161 -6.73 20.39 -9.50
C ASP A 161 -5.31 20.23 -8.92
N PRO A 162 -4.40 21.15 -9.26
CA PRO A 162 -3.01 21.07 -8.83
C PRO A 162 -2.82 21.21 -7.31
N THR A 163 -3.87 21.53 -6.57
CA THR A 163 -3.83 21.58 -5.10
C THR A 163 -4.10 20.23 -4.46
N LYS A 164 -4.64 19.26 -5.24
CA LYS A 164 -4.98 17.92 -4.75
C LYS A 164 -4.00 16.87 -5.27
N LYS A 165 -3.71 15.87 -4.43
CA LYS A 165 -2.94 14.69 -4.86
C LYS A 165 -3.70 13.94 -5.94
N MET A 166 -3.00 13.48 -7.00
CA MET A 166 -3.56 12.57 -8.00
C MET A 166 -4.03 11.29 -7.31
N SER A 167 -5.26 10.87 -7.61
CA SER A 167 -5.86 9.66 -7.05
C SER A 167 -6.63 8.90 -8.12
N LYS A 168 -6.40 7.60 -8.23
CA LYS A 168 -7.20 6.72 -9.10
C LYS A 168 -8.64 6.53 -8.62
N SER A 169 -8.94 6.89 -7.38
CA SER A 169 -10.29 6.89 -6.79
C SER A 169 -10.98 8.25 -6.88
N ASP A 170 -10.45 9.18 -7.70
CA ASP A 170 -11.10 10.44 -7.99
C ASP A 170 -12.37 10.17 -8.84
N ASP A 171 -13.48 10.79 -8.47
CA ASP A 171 -14.72 10.72 -9.23
C ASP A 171 -14.56 11.29 -10.65
N ASN A 172 -13.65 12.24 -10.81
CA ASN A 172 -13.30 12.80 -12.11
C ASN A 172 -12.15 12.03 -12.77
N GLN A 173 -12.49 11.15 -13.71
CA GLN A 173 -11.56 10.34 -14.51
C GLN A 173 -10.50 11.16 -15.27
N LYS A 174 -10.67 12.47 -15.41
CA LYS A 174 -9.69 13.37 -16.03
C LYS A 174 -8.58 13.81 -15.08
N GLY A 175 -8.75 13.61 -13.79
CA GLY A 175 -7.79 14.01 -12.77
C GLY A 175 -6.53 13.14 -12.70
N PHE A 176 -6.53 11.97 -13.33
CA PHE A 176 -5.40 11.04 -13.30
C PHE A 176 -5.21 10.30 -14.63
N ILE A 177 -4.00 9.78 -14.84
CA ILE A 177 -3.65 8.89 -15.95
C ILE A 177 -3.50 7.48 -15.40
N SER A 178 -4.24 6.55 -15.99
CA SER A 178 -4.06 5.12 -15.74
C SER A 178 -3.04 4.54 -16.72
N LEU A 179 -2.22 3.59 -16.28
CA LEU A 179 -1.37 2.79 -17.19
C LEU A 179 -2.19 1.96 -18.19
N LEU A 180 -3.48 1.78 -17.93
CA LEU A 180 -4.43 1.08 -18.83
C LEU A 180 -5.20 2.03 -19.74
N ASP A 181 -4.99 3.34 -19.65
CA ASP A 181 -5.61 4.29 -20.56
C ASP A 181 -5.11 4.08 -22.00
N ASP A 182 -6.01 4.21 -22.97
CA ASP A 182 -5.60 4.33 -24.36
C ASP A 182 -4.66 5.53 -24.53
N PRO A 183 -3.55 5.39 -25.29
CA PRO A 183 -2.57 6.48 -25.43
C PRO A 183 -3.15 7.80 -25.91
N LYS A 184 -4.18 7.77 -26.78
CA LYS A 184 -4.86 8.98 -27.27
C LYS A 184 -5.71 9.62 -26.17
N ALA A 185 -6.35 8.80 -25.33
CA ALA A 185 -7.11 9.26 -24.17
C ALA A 185 -6.18 9.89 -23.12
N ALA A 186 -5.04 9.25 -22.82
CA ALA A 186 -4.02 9.78 -21.93
C ALA A 186 -3.47 11.15 -22.44
N ALA A 187 -3.14 11.23 -23.73
CA ALA A 187 -2.69 12.48 -24.36
C ALA A 187 -3.75 13.59 -24.28
N LYS A 188 -5.05 13.25 -24.41
CA LYS A 188 -6.14 14.21 -24.25
C LYS A 188 -6.25 14.72 -22.80
N LYS A 189 -6.08 13.84 -21.81
CA LYS A 189 -6.06 14.22 -20.39
C LYS A 189 -4.92 15.24 -20.11
N ILE A 190 -3.71 14.96 -20.62
CA ILE A 190 -2.56 15.86 -20.47
C ILE A 190 -2.84 17.22 -21.09
N ARG A 191 -3.37 17.28 -22.33
CA ARG A 191 -3.67 18.55 -23.01
C ARG A 191 -4.75 19.38 -22.31
N SER A 192 -5.63 18.74 -21.55
CA SER A 192 -6.71 19.40 -20.78
C SER A 192 -6.35 19.62 -19.30
N ALA A 193 -5.12 19.31 -18.91
CA ALA A 193 -4.66 19.55 -17.55
C ALA A 193 -4.63 21.05 -17.24
N VAL A 194 -4.90 21.38 -15.98
CA VAL A 194 -4.72 22.74 -15.48
C VAL A 194 -3.22 23.02 -15.40
N THR A 195 -2.78 24.04 -16.10
CA THR A 195 -1.39 24.55 -16.04
C THR A 195 -1.33 25.76 -15.14
N ASP A 196 -0.17 26.01 -14.56
CA ASP A 196 0.14 27.19 -13.75
C ASP A 196 -0.02 28.50 -14.53
#